data_310b32adf1f182ade454cf944b03cc6f
#
_entry.id   310b32adf1f182ade454cf944b03cc6f
#
_cell.length_a   1.000
_cell.length_b   1.000
_cell.length_c   1.000
_cell.angle_alpha   90.00
_cell.angle_beta   90.00
_cell.angle_gamma   90.00
#
_symmetry.space_group_name_H-M   'P 1'
#
loop_
_entity.id
_entity.type
_entity.pdbx_description
1 polymer ?
#
loop_
_entity_poly.entity_id
_entity_poly.type
_entity_poly.pdbx_seq_one_letter_code
_entity_poly.pdbx_strand_id
1 'polypeptide(L)'
;IEYASTLYLIDQHAAHERKIYDELMAGISKRLVIQHLLTPLRMEITPAEAQLLEENRSLLSDMGFCLARIDLHSCTVTAYPQILGDTDIRQTFQDMLGNLDRGEGSLQVRREKIAKGACKRAIKGGMRMSEADIRELVETSLMQGKIPHCPHGRPVAITLTRTQLEEGFKRRV
;
A
#
# COMPACT_ATOMS: atom_id res chain seq x y z
N ILE A 1 22.54 -0.48 1.09
CA ILE A 1 23.02 -1.06 -0.18
C ILE A 1 23.98 -0.07 -0.81
N GLU A 2 25.13 -0.54 -1.26
CA GLU A 2 26.08 0.26 -2.03
C GLU A 2 25.98 -0.10 -3.52
N TYR A 3 25.86 0.91 -4.37
CA TYR A 3 25.89 0.76 -5.83
C TYR A 3 26.52 1.98 -6.49
N ALA A 4 27.43 1.78 -7.45
CA ALA A 4 28.13 2.84 -8.20
C ALA A 4 28.68 3.97 -7.29
N SER A 5 29.37 3.62 -6.20
CA SER A 5 29.95 4.54 -5.20
C SER A 5 28.90 5.43 -4.47
N THR A 6 27.66 5.01 -4.46
CA THR A 6 26.56 5.66 -3.73
C THR A 6 25.96 4.66 -2.73
N LEU A 7 25.80 5.09 -1.49
CA LEU A 7 25.08 4.32 -0.46
C LEU A 7 23.60 4.70 -0.49
N TYR A 8 22.74 3.69 -0.65
CA TYR A 8 21.29 3.82 -0.55
C TYR A 8 20.81 3.31 0.82
N LEU A 9 20.20 4.18 1.59
CA LEU A 9 19.50 3.80 2.82
C LEU A 9 18.02 3.67 2.49
N ILE A 10 17.48 2.44 2.62
CA ILE A 10 16.10 2.12 2.23
C ILE A 10 15.23 2.08 3.48
N ASP A 11 14.14 2.86 3.48
CA ASP A 11 13.05 2.71 4.43
C ASP A 11 12.18 1.52 3.98
N GLN A 12 12.33 0.38 4.66
CA GLN A 12 11.59 -0.84 4.34
C GLN A 12 10.07 -0.67 4.45
N HIS A 13 9.61 0.17 5.39
CA HIS A 13 8.19 0.45 5.55
C HIS A 13 7.66 1.22 4.33
N ALA A 14 8.31 2.31 3.95
CA ALA A 14 7.93 3.09 2.77
C ALA A 14 8.00 2.26 1.47
N ALA A 15 8.99 1.36 1.36
CA ALA A 15 9.14 0.46 0.23
C ALA A 15 7.99 -0.56 0.13
N HIS A 16 7.60 -1.18 1.25
CA HIS A 16 6.45 -2.09 1.30
C HIS A 16 5.13 -1.37 0.98
N GLU A 17 4.89 -0.19 1.59
CA GLU A 17 3.71 0.63 1.27
C GLU A 17 3.63 0.91 -0.23
N ARG A 18 4.76 1.24 -0.85
CA ARG A 18 4.85 1.49 -2.29
C ARG A 18 4.51 0.24 -3.09
N LYS A 19 5.09 -0.90 -2.75
CA LYS A 19 4.83 -2.18 -3.43
C LYS A 19 3.35 -2.56 -3.39
N ILE A 20 2.75 -2.53 -2.19
CA ILE A 20 1.33 -2.85 -2.02
C ILE A 20 0.44 -1.90 -2.82
N TYR A 21 0.75 -0.60 -2.77
CA TYR A 21 0.02 0.40 -3.53
C TYR A 21 0.09 0.14 -5.04
N ASP A 22 1.27 -0.13 -5.58
CA ASP A 22 1.47 -0.39 -7.01
C ASP A 22 0.74 -1.66 -7.46
N GLU A 23 0.75 -2.73 -6.66
CA GLU A 23 0.01 -3.95 -6.96
C GLU A 23 -1.51 -3.73 -6.92
N LEU A 24 -2.04 -3.00 -5.93
CA LEU A 24 -3.46 -2.65 -5.88
C LEU A 24 -3.88 -1.76 -7.06
N MET A 25 -3.02 -0.83 -7.47
CA MET A 25 -3.29 0.03 -8.63
C MET A 25 -3.20 -0.72 -9.97
N ALA A 26 -2.31 -1.71 -10.07
CA ALA A 26 -2.17 -2.57 -11.25
C ALA A 26 -3.28 -3.62 -11.37
N GLY A 27 -4.05 -3.86 -10.32
CA GLY A 27 -4.97 -5.00 -10.16
C GLY A 27 -6.02 -5.19 -11.25
N ILE A 28 -6.34 -4.15 -12.02
CA ILE A 28 -7.23 -4.26 -13.20
C ILE A 28 -6.52 -4.88 -14.41
N SER A 29 -5.22 -4.66 -14.53
CA SER A 29 -4.40 -5.18 -15.65
C SER A 29 -3.79 -6.54 -15.33
N LYS A 30 -3.66 -6.89 -14.07
CA LYS A 30 -3.11 -8.15 -13.59
C LYS A 30 -4.11 -8.77 -12.61
N ARG A 31 -4.43 -10.06 -12.82
CA ARG A 31 -5.32 -10.81 -11.91
C ARG A 31 -4.71 -10.85 -10.51
N LEU A 32 -5.22 -10.00 -9.62
CA LEU A 32 -4.82 -10.00 -8.19
C LEU A 32 -5.11 -11.36 -7.57
N VAL A 33 -4.17 -11.85 -6.79
CA VAL A 33 -4.41 -13.04 -5.95
C VAL A 33 -5.25 -12.60 -4.76
N ILE A 34 -6.39 -13.28 -4.58
CA ILE A 34 -7.37 -12.97 -3.54
C ILE A 34 -7.28 -14.04 -2.45
N GLN A 35 -7.22 -13.60 -1.21
CA GLN A 35 -7.30 -14.46 -0.03
C GLN A 35 -8.74 -14.48 0.49
N HIS A 36 -9.35 -15.67 0.47
CA HIS A 36 -10.67 -15.89 1.06
C HIS A 36 -10.56 -16.07 2.58
N LEU A 37 -11.47 -15.43 3.30
CA LEU A 37 -11.61 -15.63 4.74
C LEU A 37 -12.30 -16.99 5.01
N LEU A 38 -11.74 -17.77 5.93
CA LEU A 38 -12.38 -19.02 6.40
C LEU A 38 -13.75 -18.73 7.05
N THR A 39 -13.84 -17.64 7.78
CA THR A 39 -15.09 -17.13 8.37
C THR A 39 -15.31 -15.72 7.86
N PRO A 40 -16.45 -15.43 7.19
CA PRO A 40 -16.77 -14.08 6.76
C PRO A 40 -16.76 -13.09 7.92
N LEU A 41 -16.11 -11.94 7.72
CA LEU A 41 -15.98 -10.90 8.72
C LEU A 41 -17.15 -9.93 8.63
N ARG A 42 -18.03 -9.95 9.63
CA ARG A 42 -19.07 -8.93 9.78
C ARG A 42 -18.52 -7.69 10.49
N MET A 43 -18.78 -6.53 9.92
CA MET A 43 -18.38 -5.23 10.47
C MET A 43 -19.59 -4.33 10.63
N GLU A 44 -19.63 -3.56 11.70
CA GLU A 44 -20.59 -2.48 11.89
C GLU A 44 -20.14 -1.27 11.09
N ILE A 45 -21.06 -0.62 10.42
CA ILE A 45 -20.84 0.57 9.60
C ILE A 45 -22.02 1.54 9.79
N THR A 46 -21.79 2.79 9.51
CA THR A 46 -22.82 3.82 9.45
C THR A 46 -23.60 3.75 8.12
N PRO A 47 -24.82 4.32 8.05
CA PRO A 47 -25.56 4.41 6.79
C PRO A 47 -24.77 5.15 5.67
N ALA A 48 -24.00 6.17 6.02
CA ALA A 48 -23.15 6.88 5.06
C ALA A 48 -22.03 5.97 4.51
N GLU A 49 -21.38 5.19 5.38
CA GLU A 49 -20.38 4.20 4.96
C GLU A 49 -20.98 3.07 4.12
N ALA A 50 -22.21 2.64 4.44
CA ALA A 50 -22.92 1.65 3.63
C ALA A 50 -23.16 2.16 2.21
N GLN A 51 -23.58 3.42 2.07
CA GLN A 51 -23.75 4.06 0.77
C GLN A 51 -22.40 4.14 0.01
N LEU A 52 -21.32 4.59 0.67
CA LEU A 52 -20.00 4.64 0.07
C LEU A 52 -19.49 3.28 -0.42
N LEU A 53 -19.71 2.22 0.37
CA LEU A 53 -19.35 0.85 -0.02
C LEU A 53 -20.15 0.38 -1.24
N GLU A 54 -21.46 0.66 -1.27
CA GLU A 54 -22.31 0.27 -2.39
C GLU A 54 -21.96 1.01 -3.67
N GLU A 55 -21.74 2.34 -3.60
CA GLU A 55 -21.29 3.16 -4.74
C GLU A 55 -19.93 2.71 -5.31
N ASN A 56 -19.07 2.14 -4.46
CA ASN A 56 -17.74 1.68 -4.85
C ASN A 56 -17.59 0.15 -4.90
N ARG A 57 -18.72 -0.61 -4.85
CA ARG A 57 -18.71 -2.08 -4.80
C ARG A 57 -17.94 -2.70 -5.96
N SER A 58 -18.19 -2.26 -7.19
CA SER A 58 -17.49 -2.75 -8.38
C SER A 58 -16.01 -2.46 -8.30
N LEU A 59 -15.62 -1.23 -7.92
CA LEU A 59 -14.25 -0.81 -7.78
C LEU A 59 -13.52 -1.62 -6.71
N LEU A 60 -14.14 -1.86 -5.55
CA LEU A 60 -13.59 -2.69 -4.48
C LEU A 60 -13.38 -4.13 -4.96
N SER A 61 -14.36 -4.69 -5.69
CA SER A 61 -14.24 -6.02 -6.29
C SER A 61 -13.08 -6.10 -7.28
N ASP A 62 -12.94 -5.11 -8.16
CA ASP A 62 -11.84 -5.03 -9.13
C ASP A 62 -10.46 -4.91 -8.46
N MET A 63 -10.43 -4.36 -7.25
CA MET A 63 -9.24 -4.27 -6.39
C MET A 63 -9.07 -5.48 -5.46
N GLY A 64 -9.90 -6.52 -5.61
CA GLY A 64 -9.79 -7.78 -4.86
C GLY A 64 -10.46 -7.79 -3.49
N PHE A 65 -11.25 -6.77 -3.13
CA PHE A 65 -12.04 -6.75 -1.90
C PHE A 65 -13.46 -7.28 -2.17
N CYS A 66 -13.81 -8.44 -1.61
CA CYS A 66 -15.11 -9.07 -1.84
C CYS A 66 -16.04 -8.82 -0.67
N LEU A 67 -17.19 -8.21 -0.96
CA LEU A 67 -18.27 -7.94 -0.01
C LEU A 67 -19.47 -8.80 -0.37
N ALA A 68 -19.85 -9.73 0.51
CA ALA A 68 -21.02 -10.59 0.30
C ALA A 68 -22.32 -9.81 0.51
N ARG A 69 -22.37 -8.98 1.55
CA ARG A 69 -23.56 -8.22 1.94
C ARG A 69 -23.19 -6.84 2.46
N ILE A 70 -23.98 -5.85 2.08
CA ILE A 70 -23.96 -4.49 2.62
C ILE A 70 -25.40 -4.18 3.05
N ASP A 71 -25.59 -3.98 4.35
CA ASP A 71 -26.84 -3.53 4.96
C ASP A 71 -26.64 -2.11 5.50
N LEU A 72 -27.71 -1.46 5.94
CA LEU A 72 -27.69 -0.08 6.45
C LEU A 72 -26.70 0.14 7.62
N HIS A 73 -26.47 -0.89 8.45
CA HIS A 73 -25.62 -0.81 9.63
C HIS A 73 -24.54 -1.90 9.70
N SER A 74 -24.38 -2.70 8.66
CA SER A 74 -23.35 -3.73 8.64
C SER A 74 -22.92 -4.10 7.23
N CYS A 75 -21.66 -4.52 7.09
CA CYS A 75 -21.17 -5.17 5.89
C CYS A 75 -20.45 -6.49 6.22
N THR A 76 -20.38 -7.39 5.23
CA THR A 76 -19.73 -8.70 5.38
C THR A 76 -18.65 -8.83 4.34
N VAL A 77 -17.39 -8.89 4.80
CA VAL A 77 -16.19 -9.11 3.97
C VAL A 77 -15.94 -10.62 3.88
N THR A 78 -15.72 -11.13 2.68
CA THR A 78 -15.44 -12.56 2.42
C THR A 78 -14.05 -12.82 1.87
N ALA A 79 -13.44 -11.82 1.22
CA ALA A 79 -12.09 -11.92 0.70
C ALA A 79 -11.43 -10.55 0.55
N TYR A 80 -10.10 -10.56 0.47
CA TYR A 80 -9.28 -9.37 0.28
C TYR A 80 -7.99 -9.71 -0.50
N PRO A 81 -7.27 -8.72 -1.05
CA PRO A 81 -6.02 -8.96 -1.77
C PRO A 81 -4.96 -9.62 -0.88
N GLN A 82 -4.39 -10.73 -1.34
CA GLN A 82 -3.36 -11.49 -0.58
C GLN A 82 -2.12 -10.66 -0.26
N ILE A 83 -1.78 -9.68 -1.08
CA ILE A 83 -0.64 -8.77 -0.86
C ILE A 83 -0.72 -8.02 0.47
N LEU A 84 -1.92 -7.86 1.04
CA LEU A 84 -2.09 -7.24 2.36
C LEU A 84 -1.61 -8.13 3.51
N GLY A 85 -1.37 -9.42 3.26
CA GLY A 85 -0.92 -10.37 4.28
C GLY A 85 -1.86 -10.46 5.49
N ASP A 86 -1.30 -10.71 6.66
CA ASP A 86 -2.05 -10.84 7.93
C ASP A 86 -2.41 -9.46 8.54
N THR A 87 -3.04 -8.61 7.75
CA THR A 87 -3.49 -7.29 8.21
C THR A 87 -4.77 -7.39 9.06
N ASP A 88 -5.01 -6.39 9.89
CA ASP A 88 -6.33 -6.20 10.52
C ASP A 88 -7.32 -5.67 9.47
N ILE A 89 -8.11 -6.59 8.90
CA ILE A 89 -9.06 -6.29 7.82
C ILE A 89 -10.12 -5.28 8.26
N ARG A 90 -10.59 -5.36 9.51
CA ARG A 90 -11.57 -4.40 10.05
C ARG A 90 -11.01 -2.98 10.00
N GLN A 91 -9.82 -2.80 10.55
CA GLN A 91 -9.18 -1.49 10.59
C GLN A 91 -8.77 -1.01 9.18
N THR A 92 -8.39 -1.93 8.29
CA THR A 92 -8.10 -1.62 6.88
C THR A 92 -9.32 -1.04 6.17
N PHE A 93 -10.49 -1.64 6.35
CA PHE A 93 -11.74 -1.11 5.79
C PHE A 93 -12.10 0.26 6.38
N GLN A 94 -11.91 0.47 7.68
CA GLN A 94 -12.15 1.78 8.31
C GLN A 94 -11.22 2.86 7.73
N ASP A 95 -9.93 2.56 7.53
CA ASP A 95 -8.98 3.50 6.91
C ASP A 95 -9.34 3.77 5.43
N MET A 96 -9.83 2.77 4.69
CA MET A 96 -10.31 2.93 3.31
C MET A 96 -11.55 3.83 3.25
N LEU A 97 -12.55 3.57 4.09
CA LEU A 97 -13.78 4.36 4.18
C LEU A 97 -13.48 5.81 4.56
N GLY A 98 -12.64 6.04 5.58
CA GLY A 98 -12.23 7.38 5.98
C GLY A 98 -11.46 8.15 4.89
N ASN A 99 -10.79 7.46 3.96
CA ASN A 99 -10.19 8.11 2.80
C ASN A 99 -11.21 8.39 1.69
N LEU A 100 -12.17 7.50 1.46
CA LEU A 100 -13.23 7.69 0.45
C LEU A 100 -14.15 8.86 0.81
N ASP A 101 -14.50 9.01 2.09
CA ASP A 101 -15.39 10.08 2.59
C ASP A 101 -14.84 11.50 2.38
N ARG A 102 -13.53 11.65 2.13
CA ARG A 102 -12.89 12.95 1.94
C ARG A 102 -13.10 13.59 0.56
N GLY A 103 -14.29 13.45 0.00
CA GLY A 103 -14.77 14.19 -1.16
C GLY A 103 -14.88 13.39 -2.46
N GLU A 104 -15.60 13.98 -3.39
CA GLU A 104 -15.86 13.48 -4.74
C GLU A 104 -14.57 13.37 -5.56
N GLY A 105 -14.54 12.45 -6.53
CA GLY A 105 -13.40 12.29 -7.42
C GLY A 105 -13.70 11.31 -8.56
N SER A 106 -12.87 11.39 -9.61
CA SER A 106 -12.91 10.42 -10.70
C SER A 106 -12.68 8.99 -10.20
N LEU A 107 -13.00 8.00 -11.02
CA LEU A 107 -12.76 6.59 -10.70
C LEU A 107 -11.30 6.35 -10.28
N GLN A 108 -10.36 7.01 -10.96
CA GLN A 108 -8.92 6.93 -10.65
C GLN A 108 -8.60 7.46 -9.25
N VAL A 109 -9.16 8.63 -8.88
CA VAL A 109 -8.97 9.23 -7.55
C VAL A 109 -9.54 8.34 -6.46
N ARG A 110 -10.73 7.76 -6.67
CA ARG A 110 -11.33 6.82 -5.70
C ARG A 110 -10.49 5.57 -5.51
N ARG A 111 -9.92 5.02 -6.59
CA ARG A 111 -8.98 3.89 -6.54
C ARG A 111 -7.74 4.21 -5.72
N GLU A 112 -7.13 5.37 -5.95
CA GLU A 112 -5.98 5.82 -5.17
C GLU A 112 -6.30 5.97 -3.68
N LYS A 113 -7.49 6.48 -3.35
CA LYS A 113 -7.94 6.60 -1.96
C LYS A 113 -8.10 5.23 -1.28
N ILE A 114 -8.69 4.24 -1.97
CA ILE A 114 -8.81 2.86 -1.49
C ILE A 114 -7.43 2.26 -1.28
N ALA A 115 -6.55 2.33 -2.29
CA ALA A 115 -5.19 1.79 -2.20
C ALA A 115 -4.38 2.41 -1.06
N LYS A 116 -4.45 3.74 -0.87
CA LYS A 116 -3.81 4.44 0.25
C LYS A 116 -4.33 3.99 1.62
N GLY A 117 -5.64 3.81 1.76
CA GLY A 117 -6.22 3.29 3.00
C GLY A 117 -5.79 1.86 3.29
N ALA A 118 -5.79 1.00 2.26
CA ALA A 118 -5.44 -0.40 2.40
C ALA A 118 -3.97 -0.61 2.76
N CYS A 119 -3.02 0.10 2.13
CA CYS A 119 -1.60 -0.11 2.40
C CYS A 119 -1.13 0.43 3.76
N LYS A 120 -1.86 1.38 4.35
CA LYS A 120 -1.49 2.02 5.63
C LYS A 120 -1.32 1.02 6.79
N ARG A 121 -2.06 -0.09 6.80
CA ARG A 121 -2.08 -1.10 7.86
C ARG A 121 -1.45 -2.43 7.47
N ALA A 122 -1.14 -2.63 6.20
CA ALA A 122 -0.60 -3.88 5.71
C ALA A 122 0.81 -4.18 6.25
N ILE A 123 1.49 -3.17 6.80
CA ILE A 123 2.85 -3.31 7.30
C ILE A 123 2.84 -3.21 8.82
N LYS A 124 3.06 -4.35 9.47
CA LYS A 124 3.32 -4.40 10.91
C LYS A 124 4.78 -4.05 11.19
N GLY A 125 5.02 -3.29 12.28
CA GLY A 125 6.38 -2.99 12.73
C GLY A 125 7.21 -4.29 12.87
N GLY A 126 8.40 -4.31 12.28
CA GLY A 126 9.29 -5.48 12.29
C GLY A 126 9.19 -6.40 11.08
N MET A 127 8.24 -6.22 10.16
CA MET A 127 8.27 -6.94 8.87
C MET A 127 9.50 -6.50 8.07
N ARG A 128 10.27 -7.48 7.59
CA ARG A 128 11.42 -7.24 6.73
C ARG A 128 11.05 -7.55 5.28
N MET A 129 11.50 -6.71 4.36
CA MET A 129 11.45 -7.02 2.94
C MET A 129 12.32 -8.25 2.66
N SER A 130 11.86 -9.11 1.76
CA SER A 130 12.69 -10.19 1.25
C SER A 130 13.85 -9.62 0.42
N GLU A 131 14.94 -10.40 0.29
CA GLU A 131 16.05 -10.01 -0.59
C GLU A 131 15.60 -9.82 -2.04
N ALA A 132 14.62 -10.62 -2.49
CA ALA A 132 14.05 -10.49 -3.84
C ALA A 132 13.33 -9.15 -4.02
N ASP A 133 12.52 -8.72 -3.04
CA ASP A 133 11.83 -7.43 -3.10
C ASP A 133 12.81 -6.24 -3.09
N ILE A 134 13.87 -6.35 -2.28
CA ILE A 134 14.92 -5.33 -2.22
C ILE A 134 15.66 -5.26 -3.57
N ARG A 135 15.99 -6.42 -4.15
CA ARG A 135 16.65 -6.50 -5.45
C ARG A 135 15.79 -5.88 -6.56
N GLU A 136 14.51 -6.24 -6.61
CA GLU A 136 13.54 -5.68 -7.56
C GLU A 136 13.47 -4.14 -7.44
N LEU A 137 13.36 -3.62 -6.21
CA LEU A 137 13.34 -2.17 -5.96
C LEU A 137 14.62 -1.48 -6.46
N VAL A 138 15.77 -2.07 -6.21
CA VAL A 138 17.07 -1.53 -6.65
C VAL A 138 17.12 -1.51 -8.18
N GLU A 139 16.83 -2.63 -8.84
CA GLU A 139 16.95 -2.78 -10.30
C GLU A 139 15.93 -1.92 -11.04
N THR A 140 14.69 -1.87 -10.58
CA THR A 140 13.60 -1.17 -11.31
C THR A 140 13.54 0.32 -11.04
N SER A 141 14.11 0.80 -9.94
CA SER A 141 13.98 2.20 -9.53
C SER A 141 15.31 2.86 -9.22
N LEU A 142 16.05 2.38 -8.23
CA LEU A 142 17.22 3.07 -7.73
C LEU A 142 18.37 3.11 -8.75
N MET A 143 18.62 2.01 -9.48
CA MET A 143 19.62 1.96 -10.56
C MET A 143 19.27 2.88 -11.74
N GLN A 144 18.00 3.23 -11.91
CA GLN A 144 17.54 4.20 -12.91
C GLN A 144 17.59 5.65 -12.42
N GLY A 145 18.17 5.90 -11.24
CA GLY A 145 18.22 7.23 -10.62
C GLY A 145 16.88 7.76 -10.13
N LYS A 146 15.88 6.88 -9.99
CA LYS A 146 14.54 7.24 -9.51
C LYS A 146 14.36 6.75 -8.09
N ILE A 147 14.13 7.67 -7.16
CA ILE A 147 13.74 7.32 -5.79
C ILE A 147 12.22 7.42 -5.72
N PRO A 148 11.50 6.28 -5.64
CA PRO A 148 10.05 6.32 -5.51
C PRO A 148 9.65 6.87 -4.13
N HIS A 149 8.43 7.36 -4.04
CA HIS A 149 7.81 7.77 -2.78
C HIS A 149 6.68 6.81 -2.44
N CYS A 150 6.49 6.55 -1.16
CA CYS A 150 5.31 5.82 -0.71
C CYS A 150 4.03 6.66 -0.96
N PRO A 151 2.83 6.06 -0.93
CA PRO A 151 1.58 6.78 -1.18
C PRO A 151 1.32 7.93 -0.20
N HIS A 152 2.03 7.96 0.92
CA HIS A 152 1.96 9.00 1.96
C HIS A 152 3.03 10.09 1.79
N GLY A 153 3.83 10.05 0.70
CA GLY A 153 4.80 11.07 0.35
C GLY A 153 6.20 10.89 0.95
N ARG A 154 6.48 9.81 1.70
CA ARG A 154 7.83 9.53 2.22
C ARG A 154 8.72 8.95 1.13
N PRO A 155 9.97 9.40 0.97
CA PRO A 155 10.89 8.77 0.03
C PRO A 155 11.19 7.33 0.50
N VAL A 156 11.25 6.41 -0.46
CA VAL A 156 11.57 4.99 -0.19
C VAL A 156 13.04 4.80 0.15
N ALA A 157 13.90 5.68 -0.34
CA ALA A 157 15.33 5.65 -0.04
C ALA A 157 15.91 7.06 0.02
N ILE A 158 17.03 7.20 0.73
CA ILE A 158 17.90 8.36 0.65
C ILE A 158 19.27 7.90 0.18
N THR A 159 20.05 8.80 -0.43
CA THR A 159 21.38 8.52 -0.96
C THR A 159 22.45 9.28 -0.19
N LEU A 160 23.60 8.62 0.01
CA LEU A 160 24.81 9.25 0.50
C LEU A 160 25.95 8.93 -0.48
N THR A 161 26.54 9.97 -1.06
CA THR A 161 27.71 9.81 -1.92
C THR A 161 28.96 9.57 -1.08
N ARG A 162 29.99 9.00 -1.70
CA ARG A 162 31.29 8.83 -1.04
C ARG A 162 31.85 10.15 -0.51
N THR A 163 31.73 11.24 -1.29
CA THR A 163 32.14 12.58 -0.87
C THR A 163 31.44 13.02 0.41
N GLN A 164 30.11 12.89 0.48
CA GLN A 164 29.33 13.24 1.67
C GLN A 164 29.73 12.40 2.90
N LEU A 165 30.05 11.12 2.71
CA LEU A 165 30.55 10.28 3.80
C LEU A 165 31.94 10.72 4.27
N GLU A 166 32.89 10.99 3.34
CA GLU A 166 34.23 11.47 3.68
C GLU A 166 34.17 12.81 4.40
N GLU A 167 33.34 13.75 3.96
CA GLU A 167 33.10 15.04 4.64
C GLU A 167 32.50 14.85 6.04
N GLY A 168 31.48 13.98 6.19
CA GLY A 168 30.88 13.66 7.48
C GLY A 168 31.88 13.10 8.50
N PHE A 169 32.88 12.34 8.04
CA PHE A 169 33.98 11.83 8.86
C PHE A 169 35.17 12.77 8.95
N LYS A 170 35.09 13.99 8.39
CA LYS A 170 36.19 14.99 8.34
C LYS A 170 37.47 14.43 7.72
N ARG A 171 37.36 13.55 6.72
CA ARG A 171 38.46 12.94 6.00
C ARG A 171 38.86 13.69 4.72
N ARG A 172 38.03 14.63 4.28
CA ARG A 172 38.35 15.63 3.26
C ARG A 172 38.38 17.00 3.92
N VAL A 173 39.50 17.71 3.73
CA VAL A 173 39.69 19.12 4.04
C VAL A 173 39.52 19.86 2.71
#